data_83062e5da01dca55e163b97e3c1fe3df
#
_entry.id   83062e5da01dca55e163b97e3c1fe3df
#
_cell.length_a   1.000
_cell.length_b   1.000
_cell.length_c   1.000
_cell.angle_alpha   90.00
_cell.angle_beta   90.00
_cell.angle_gamma   90.00
#
_symmetry.space_group_name_H-M   'P 1'
#
loop_
_entity.id
_entity.type
_entity.pdbx_description
1 polymer ?
#
loop_
_entity_poly.entity_id
_entity_poly.type
_entity_poly.pdbx_seq_one_letter_code
_entity_poly.pdbx_strand_id
1 'polypeptide(L)'
;MAFPNELILFNNHFAMHRRNYPFRTRLAIAADIGYDGYELHPLEPDDDKSWDEFAAAFKPSGLKSLGMYIVAKGITDEEFPRFDDELTRVKRMCDRLAAIHPRAFVNFTIASNPGKNGTPDYREAGSAKAEPRHWERTITMMREVDAHVTQLGLSANLYNHIWFMIDTSAAQVRAIRDSGAKTIKPGIAAFHAFFHQGEPDFSELMAQPGMEDLSYYAVLSGWREPATPFRSRPIDDGNVDIAANLGLLWQKGYTGPIISQAYDLGGDAYLTAKRSYDYLRSIHERYQRNPALNPHYTA
;
A
#
# COMPACT_ATOMS: atom_id res chain seq x y z
N MET A 1 -26.11 -0.14 7.71
CA MET A 1 -25.54 -1.28 6.96
C MET A 1 -24.07 -1.44 7.35
N ALA A 2 -23.50 -2.64 7.22
CA ALA A 2 -22.06 -2.84 7.45
C ALA A 2 -21.23 -2.11 6.40
N PHE A 3 -20.03 -1.67 6.74
CA PHE A 3 -19.05 -1.14 5.78
C PHE A 3 -18.65 -2.27 4.81
N PRO A 4 -18.59 -2.02 3.49
CA PRO A 4 -18.46 -3.09 2.50
C PRO A 4 -17.07 -3.72 2.41
N ASN A 5 -16.06 -3.04 2.93
CA ASN A 5 -14.66 -3.42 2.85
C ASN A 5 -14.07 -3.64 4.25
N GLU A 6 -13.01 -4.43 4.34
CA GLU A 6 -12.17 -4.43 5.55
C GLU A 6 -11.41 -3.11 5.65
N LEU A 7 -11.46 -2.47 6.82
CA LEU A 7 -10.65 -1.31 7.14
C LEU A 7 -9.38 -1.74 7.87
N ILE A 8 -8.24 -1.47 7.27
CA ILE A 8 -6.93 -1.89 7.76
C ILE A 8 -6.14 -0.67 8.21
N LEU A 9 -5.61 -0.70 9.43
CA LEU A 9 -4.70 0.33 9.92
C LEU A 9 -3.28 0.02 9.47
N PHE A 10 -2.65 0.92 8.72
CA PHE A 10 -1.25 0.76 8.36
C PHE A 10 -0.32 1.30 9.45
N ASN A 11 0.74 0.56 9.72
CA ASN A 11 1.73 0.86 10.75
C ASN A 11 2.37 2.26 10.65
N ASN A 12 2.29 2.93 9.50
CA ASN A 12 2.86 4.27 9.31
C ASN A 12 2.15 5.38 10.10
N HIS A 13 0.94 5.13 10.64
CA HIS A 13 0.34 6.01 11.66
C HIS A 13 1.24 6.21 12.88
N PHE A 14 2.16 5.27 13.13
CA PHE A 14 3.10 5.32 14.25
C PHE A 14 4.53 5.70 13.82
N ALA A 15 4.75 6.08 12.56
CA ALA A 15 6.10 6.31 12.01
C ALA A 15 6.91 7.33 12.82
N MET A 16 6.29 8.45 13.24
CA MET A 16 6.92 9.50 14.04
C MET A 16 7.11 9.12 15.52
N HIS A 17 6.43 8.06 15.98
CA HIS A 17 6.33 7.70 17.39
C HIS A 17 6.70 6.25 17.69
N ARG A 18 7.46 5.59 16.79
CA ARG A 18 7.77 4.14 16.88
C ARG A 18 8.28 3.69 18.25
N ARG A 19 9.08 4.52 18.92
CA ARG A 19 9.65 4.21 20.25
C ARG A 19 8.62 4.27 21.37
N ASN A 20 7.56 5.06 21.19
CA ASN A 20 6.55 5.30 22.22
C ASN A 20 5.40 4.27 22.17
N TYR A 21 5.24 3.58 21.06
CA TYR A 21 4.15 2.63 20.83
C TYR A 21 4.70 1.24 20.48
N PRO A 22 4.88 0.34 21.45
CA PRO A 22 5.21 -1.06 21.19
C PRO A 22 4.07 -1.74 20.41
N PHE A 23 4.33 -2.85 19.73
CA PHE A 23 3.34 -3.54 18.88
C PHE A 23 2.03 -3.82 19.59
N ARG A 24 2.08 -4.30 20.83
CA ARG A 24 0.89 -4.55 21.64
C ARG A 24 -0.02 -3.30 21.72
N THR A 25 0.56 -2.13 21.92
CA THR A 25 -0.20 -0.87 22.02
C THR A 25 -0.77 -0.46 20.65
N ARG A 26 0.01 -0.59 19.56
CA ARG A 26 -0.47 -0.26 18.20
C ARG A 26 -1.65 -1.14 17.78
N LEU A 27 -1.56 -2.43 18.04
CA LEU A 27 -2.61 -3.40 17.73
C LEU A 27 -3.85 -3.19 18.61
N ALA A 28 -3.66 -2.87 19.90
CA ALA A 28 -4.76 -2.50 20.79
C ALA A 28 -5.48 -1.22 20.31
N ILE A 29 -4.75 -0.20 19.86
CA ILE A 29 -5.32 1.01 19.25
C ILE A 29 -6.16 0.67 18.03
N ALA A 30 -5.63 -0.15 17.11
CA ALA A 30 -6.37 -0.57 15.92
C ALA A 30 -7.68 -1.28 16.28
N ALA A 31 -7.63 -2.24 17.20
CA ALA A 31 -8.79 -3.01 17.65
C ALA A 31 -9.82 -2.14 18.41
N ASP A 32 -9.36 -1.25 19.30
CA ASP A 32 -10.23 -0.36 20.09
C ASP A 32 -10.99 0.65 19.22
N ILE A 33 -10.35 1.16 18.17
CA ILE A 33 -11.01 2.06 17.20
C ILE A 33 -12.03 1.29 16.34
N GLY A 34 -11.82 0.00 16.09
CA GLY A 34 -12.70 -0.85 15.31
C GLY A 34 -12.17 -1.21 13.92
N TYR A 35 -10.89 -1.07 13.64
CA TYR A 35 -10.27 -1.60 12.42
C TYR A 35 -10.39 -3.12 12.38
N ASP A 36 -10.56 -3.67 11.18
CA ASP A 36 -10.64 -5.12 10.97
C ASP A 36 -9.28 -5.79 10.98
N GLY A 37 -8.23 -5.06 10.64
CA GLY A 37 -6.89 -5.62 10.53
C GLY A 37 -5.78 -4.57 10.66
N TYR A 38 -4.58 -5.07 10.45
CA TYR A 38 -3.35 -4.28 10.57
C TYR A 38 -2.39 -4.60 9.42
N GLU A 39 -1.79 -3.59 8.82
CA GLU A 39 -0.71 -3.75 7.85
C GLU A 39 0.62 -3.36 8.49
N LEU A 40 1.53 -4.34 8.54
CA LEU A 40 2.86 -4.18 9.11
C LEU A 40 3.80 -3.51 8.10
N HIS A 41 4.60 -2.57 8.56
CA HIS A 41 5.79 -2.12 7.85
C HIS A 41 6.97 -3.07 8.16
N PRO A 42 7.98 -3.22 7.31
CA PRO A 42 9.14 -4.05 7.63
C PRO A 42 9.67 -3.81 9.04
N LEU A 43 9.95 -4.89 9.76
CA LEU A 43 10.47 -4.83 11.11
C LEU A 43 11.91 -4.30 11.10
N GLU A 44 12.23 -3.49 12.08
CA GLU A 44 13.56 -2.98 12.31
C GLU A 44 13.89 -3.14 13.81
N PRO A 45 14.75 -4.10 14.18
CA PRO A 45 15.45 -5.04 13.32
C PRO A 45 14.55 -6.15 12.74
N ASP A 46 14.90 -6.69 11.55
CA ASP A 46 14.26 -7.85 10.93
C ASP A 46 14.93 -9.13 11.45
N ASP A 47 14.73 -9.42 12.73
CA ASP A 47 15.24 -10.60 13.43
C ASP A 47 14.13 -11.45 14.04
N ASP A 48 14.47 -12.66 14.46
CA ASP A 48 13.51 -13.63 15.02
C ASP A 48 12.79 -13.06 16.24
N LYS A 49 13.50 -12.36 17.10
CA LYS A 49 12.94 -11.76 18.31
C LYS A 49 11.84 -10.76 17.98
N SER A 50 12.08 -9.84 17.03
CA SER A 50 11.10 -8.84 16.62
C SER A 50 9.85 -9.46 16.00
N TRP A 51 10.02 -10.54 15.21
CA TRP A 51 8.91 -11.31 14.65
C TRP A 51 8.12 -12.05 15.71
N ASP A 52 8.78 -12.68 16.68
CA ASP A 52 8.12 -13.36 17.80
C ASP A 52 7.35 -12.38 18.68
N GLU A 53 7.92 -11.22 18.98
CA GLU A 53 7.24 -10.15 19.72
C GLU A 53 6.00 -9.65 18.99
N PHE A 54 6.08 -9.44 17.66
CA PHE A 54 4.93 -9.06 16.87
C PHE A 54 3.85 -10.16 16.84
N ALA A 55 4.23 -11.40 16.58
CA ALA A 55 3.31 -12.55 16.56
C ALA A 55 2.58 -12.74 17.90
N ALA A 56 3.32 -12.62 19.01
CA ALA A 56 2.76 -12.69 20.35
C ALA A 56 1.77 -11.54 20.65
N ALA A 57 2.00 -10.37 20.07
CA ALA A 57 1.10 -9.23 20.20
C ALA A 57 -0.13 -9.33 19.28
N PHE A 58 0.03 -9.87 18.06
CA PHE A 58 -1.05 -9.94 17.07
C PHE A 58 -2.13 -10.96 17.46
N LYS A 59 -1.74 -12.17 17.89
CA LYS A 59 -2.70 -13.23 18.24
C LYS A 59 -3.82 -12.81 19.19
N PRO A 60 -3.54 -12.12 20.32
CA PRO A 60 -4.58 -11.70 21.27
C PRO A 60 -5.29 -10.39 20.88
N SER A 61 -4.89 -9.71 19.81
CA SER A 61 -5.46 -8.40 19.45
C SER A 61 -6.92 -8.45 18.98
N GLY A 62 -7.38 -9.61 18.50
CA GLY A 62 -8.70 -9.77 17.92
C GLY A 62 -8.85 -9.26 16.50
N LEU A 63 -7.79 -8.71 15.90
CA LEU A 63 -7.77 -8.29 14.50
C LEU A 63 -7.85 -9.52 13.58
N LYS A 64 -8.67 -9.41 12.52
CA LYS A 64 -8.99 -10.53 11.63
C LYS A 64 -8.07 -10.63 10.43
N SER A 65 -7.51 -9.49 10.00
CA SER A 65 -6.70 -9.40 8.80
C SER A 65 -5.30 -8.89 9.12
N LEU A 66 -4.31 -9.47 8.49
CA LEU A 66 -2.92 -9.07 8.60
C LEU A 66 -2.35 -8.85 7.21
N GLY A 67 -1.74 -7.70 7.00
CA GLY A 67 -0.97 -7.39 5.81
C GLY A 67 0.46 -7.03 6.15
N MET A 68 1.32 -7.05 5.12
CA MET A 68 2.69 -6.55 5.24
C MET A 68 3.10 -5.80 3.99
N TYR A 69 3.55 -4.57 4.17
CA TYR A 69 4.20 -3.80 3.13
C TYR A 69 5.64 -4.26 2.96
N ILE A 70 5.96 -4.90 1.84
CA ILE A 70 7.30 -5.40 1.52
C ILE A 70 7.92 -4.54 0.43
N VAL A 71 9.05 -3.92 0.76
CA VAL A 71 9.81 -3.07 -0.14
C VAL A 71 11.01 -3.86 -0.65
N ALA A 72 11.09 -4.09 -1.95
CA ALA A 72 12.22 -4.75 -2.60
C ALA A 72 13.10 -3.76 -3.37
N LYS A 73 14.37 -4.09 -3.52
CA LYS A 73 15.37 -3.39 -4.32
C LYS A 73 16.11 -4.37 -5.22
N GLY A 74 17.19 -3.95 -5.87
CA GLY A 74 18.03 -4.84 -6.67
C GLY A 74 17.86 -4.69 -8.19
N ILE A 75 17.12 -3.69 -8.65
CA ILE A 75 16.81 -3.52 -10.08
C ILE A 75 17.85 -2.64 -10.79
N THR A 76 18.34 -1.57 -10.18
CA THR A 76 19.38 -0.72 -10.75
C THR A 76 20.73 -1.43 -10.77
N ASP A 77 21.68 -0.95 -11.60
CA ASP A 77 22.99 -1.58 -11.71
C ASP A 77 23.79 -1.54 -10.40
N GLU A 78 23.61 -0.51 -9.60
CA GLU A 78 24.24 -0.37 -8.28
C GLU A 78 23.68 -1.38 -7.26
N GLU A 79 22.41 -1.72 -7.38
CA GLU A 79 21.71 -2.62 -6.47
C GLU A 79 21.76 -4.10 -6.93
N PHE A 80 21.91 -4.35 -8.23
CA PHE A 80 21.84 -5.68 -8.82
C PHE A 80 22.79 -6.72 -8.23
N PRO A 81 24.00 -6.38 -7.77
CA PRO A 81 24.87 -7.35 -7.08
C PRO A 81 24.24 -7.99 -5.83
N ARG A 82 23.15 -7.39 -5.28
CA ARG A 82 22.40 -7.90 -4.12
C ARG A 82 21.03 -8.44 -4.49
N PHE A 83 20.76 -8.67 -5.76
CA PHE A 83 19.43 -9.10 -6.22
C PHE A 83 18.97 -10.40 -5.55
N ASP A 84 19.84 -11.41 -5.48
CA ASP A 84 19.52 -12.72 -4.90
C ASP A 84 19.34 -12.64 -3.37
N ASP A 85 20.15 -11.83 -2.69
CA ASP A 85 20.00 -11.57 -1.26
C ASP A 85 18.66 -10.89 -0.96
N GLU A 86 18.30 -9.91 -1.78
CA GLU A 86 17.05 -9.18 -1.65
C GLU A 86 15.83 -10.05 -1.93
N LEU A 87 15.89 -10.87 -2.96
CA LEU A 87 14.84 -11.85 -3.25
C LEU A 87 14.67 -12.86 -2.11
N THR A 88 15.78 -13.35 -1.55
CA THR A 88 15.79 -14.23 -0.37
C THR A 88 15.15 -13.55 0.84
N ARG A 89 15.48 -12.28 1.08
CA ARG A 89 14.88 -11.48 2.15
C ARG A 89 13.37 -11.34 1.98
N VAL A 90 12.91 -11.01 0.77
CA VAL A 90 11.48 -10.88 0.46
C VAL A 90 10.74 -12.19 0.72
N LYS A 91 11.25 -13.30 0.21
CA LYS A 91 10.65 -14.63 0.42
C LYS A 91 10.57 -14.99 1.92
N ARG A 92 11.64 -14.77 2.69
CA ARG A 92 11.66 -14.99 4.14
C ARG A 92 10.58 -14.17 4.86
N MET A 93 10.38 -12.91 4.47
CA MET A 93 9.31 -12.09 5.05
C MET A 93 7.92 -12.65 4.76
N CYS A 94 7.68 -13.17 3.55
CA CYS A 94 6.44 -13.86 3.21
C CYS A 94 6.23 -15.12 4.05
N ASP A 95 7.28 -15.93 4.26
CA ASP A 95 7.22 -17.13 5.10
C ASP A 95 6.82 -16.80 6.55
N ARG A 96 7.44 -15.78 7.12
CA ARG A 96 7.15 -15.32 8.49
C ARG A 96 5.72 -14.77 8.62
N LEU A 97 5.28 -14.01 7.62
CA LEU A 97 3.92 -13.49 7.58
C LEU A 97 2.89 -14.62 7.52
N ALA A 98 3.10 -15.61 6.64
CA ALA A 98 2.24 -16.80 6.51
C ALA A 98 2.18 -17.63 7.81
N ALA A 99 3.30 -17.75 8.53
CA ALA A 99 3.38 -18.45 9.81
C ALA A 99 2.55 -17.74 10.91
N ILE A 100 2.43 -16.42 10.87
CA ILE A 100 1.62 -15.66 11.83
C ILE A 100 0.13 -15.74 11.44
N HIS A 101 -0.17 -15.54 10.15
CA HIS A 101 -1.54 -15.50 9.64
C HIS A 101 -1.63 -16.12 8.24
N PRO A 102 -2.19 -17.33 8.07
CA PRO A 102 -2.15 -18.11 6.83
C PRO A 102 -2.97 -17.49 5.67
N ARG A 103 -3.78 -16.47 5.96
CA ARG A 103 -4.54 -15.69 4.95
C ARG A 103 -4.11 -14.23 4.93
N ALA A 104 -2.87 -13.97 5.30
CA ALA A 104 -2.32 -12.62 5.22
C ALA A 104 -2.20 -12.14 3.77
N PHE A 105 -2.10 -10.85 3.58
CA PHE A 105 -1.81 -10.26 2.28
C PHE A 105 -0.43 -9.58 2.25
N VAL A 106 0.20 -9.66 1.10
CA VAL A 106 1.48 -9.00 0.83
C VAL A 106 1.22 -7.76 -0.03
N ASN A 107 1.59 -6.60 0.48
CA ASN A 107 1.63 -5.37 -0.28
C ASN A 107 3.06 -5.13 -0.75
N PHE A 108 3.34 -5.45 -2.02
CA PHE A 108 4.68 -5.50 -2.58
C PHE A 108 4.99 -4.26 -3.41
N THR A 109 6.19 -3.71 -3.27
CA THR A 109 6.70 -2.65 -4.15
C THR A 109 8.18 -2.84 -4.47
N ILE A 110 8.60 -2.37 -5.64
CA ILE A 110 10.00 -2.37 -6.06
C ILE A 110 10.53 -0.95 -5.97
N ALA A 111 11.26 -0.67 -4.88
CA ALA A 111 11.72 0.65 -4.48
C ALA A 111 13.05 1.08 -5.14
N SER A 112 13.54 0.33 -6.13
CA SER A 112 14.65 0.78 -6.96
C SER A 112 14.26 2.06 -7.70
N ASN A 113 15.22 2.97 -7.87
CA ASN A 113 14.99 4.29 -8.48
C ASN A 113 15.76 4.41 -9.80
N PRO A 114 15.28 3.84 -10.94
CA PRO A 114 15.92 4.02 -12.23
C PRO A 114 16.05 5.50 -12.59
N GLY A 115 17.20 5.90 -13.13
CA GLY A 115 17.47 7.30 -13.51
C GLY A 115 18.11 8.16 -12.42
N LYS A 116 18.25 7.66 -11.18
CA LYS A 116 18.92 8.37 -10.08
C LYS A 116 20.46 8.27 -10.15
N ASN A 117 21.06 8.48 -11.28
CA ASN A 117 22.52 8.37 -11.48
C ASN A 117 23.28 9.44 -10.68
N GLY A 118 23.47 9.22 -9.38
CA GLY A 118 24.28 10.08 -8.51
C GLY A 118 23.73 11.49 -8.25
N THR A 119 22.55 11.81 -8.78
CA THR A 119 21.89 13.09 -8.48
C THR A 119 21.05 12.96 -7.21
N PRO A 120 21.03 13.97 -6.33
CA PRO A 120 20.21 13.95 -5.14
C PRO A 120 18.70 14.07 -5.46
N ASP A 121 18.33 14.40 -6.69
CA ASP A 121 16.93 14.62 -7.07
C ASP A 121 16.27 13.33 -7.58
N TYR A 122 15.74 12.54 -6.64
CA TYR A 122 14.98 11.34 -6.92
C TYR A 122 13.64 11.60 -7.67
N ARG A 123 13.22 12.88 -7.85
CA ARG A 123 12.01 13.25 -8.60
C ARG A 123 12.14 12.98 -10.10
N GLU A 124 13.37 12.81 -10.58
CA GLU A 124 13.63 12.42 -11.97
C GLU A 124 13.76 10.87 -12.15
N ALA A 125 13.55 10.10 -11.09
CA ALA A 125 13.59 8.65 -11.15
C ALA A 125 12.22 8.04 -11.51
N GLY A 126 12.18 6.72 -11.67
CA GLY A 126 10.96 5.96 -11.88
C GLY A 126 10.94 5.13 -13.15
N SER A 127 9.78 4.55 -13.43
CA SER A 127 9.60 3.63 -14.57
C SER A 127 9.92 4.25 -15.93
N ALA A 128 9.68 5.56 -16.10
CA ALA A 128 9.97 6.29 -17.33
C ALA A 128 11.48 6.41 -17.62
N LYS A 129 12.33 6.23 -16.62
CA LYS A 129 13.80 6.24 -16.73
C LYS A 129 14.39 4.82 -16.77
N ALA A 130 13.53 3.80 -16.66
CA ALA A 130 13.98 2.42 -16.63
C ALA A 130 14.43 1.94 -18.01
N GLU A 131 15.63 1.36 -18.06
CA GLU A 131 16.19 0.72 -19.23
C GLU A 131 15.63 -0.72 -19.39
N PRO A 132 15.78 -1.37 -20.57
CA PRO A 132 15.31 -2.74 -20.79
C PRO A 132 15.77 -3.73 -19.72
N ARG A 133 17.04 -3.67 -19.29
CA ARG A 133 17.59 -4.55 -18.24
C ARG A 133 16.92 -4.37 -16.88
N HIS A 134 16.47 -3.15 -16.55
CA HIS A 134 15.73 -2.91 -15.31
C HIS A 134 14.36 -3.61 -15.34
N TRP A 135 13.70 -3.60 -16.50
CA TRP A 135 12.44 -4.33 -16.71
C TRP A 135 12.63 -5.84 -16.67
N GLU A 136 13.69 -6.38 -17.25
CA GLU A 136 14.02 -7.82 -17.20
C GLU A 136 14.21 -8.30 -15.75
N ARG A 137 14.94 -7.54 -14.94
CA ARG A 137 15.13 -7.81 -13.51
C ARG A 137 13.82 -7.68 -12.73
N THR A 138 13.03 -6.66 -13.02
CA THR A 138 11.69 -6.47 -12.44
C THR A 138 10.79 -7.67 -12.72
N ILE A 139 10.73 -8.11 -13.97
CA ILE A 139 9.93 -9.26 -14.40
C ILE A 139 10.40 -10.54 -13.69
N THR A 140 11.71 -10.72 -13.56
CA THR A 140 12.29 -11.87 -12.84
C THR A 140 11.89 -11.84 -11.36
N MET A 141 12.06 -10.72 -10.68
CA MET A 141 11.66 -10.57 -9.27
C MET A 141 10.17 -10.81 -9.08
N MET A 142 9.33 -10.22 -9.93
CA MET A 142 7.88 -10.41 -9.89
C MET A 142 7.48 -11.87 -10.03
N ARG A 143 8.07 -12.60 -10.97
CA ARG A 143 7.80 -14.02 -11.19
C ARG A 143 8.17 -14.88 -9.98
N GLU A 144 9.34 -14.62 -9.40
CA GLU A 144 9.83 -15.34 -8.24
C GLU A 144 8.99 -15.07 -6.98
N VAL A 145 8.58 -13.83 -6.77
CA VAL A 145 7.71 -13.46 -5.65
C VAL A 145 6.30 -14.02 -5.84
N ASP A 146 5.73 -13.91 -7.06
CA ASP A 146 4.40 -14.45 -7.37
C ASP A 146 4.32 -15.96 -7.12
N ALA A 147 5.31 -16.72 -7.60
CA ALA A 147 5.40 -18.15 -7.37
C ALA A 147 5.45 -18.49 -5.86
N HIS A 148 6.23 -17.73 -5.09
CA HIS A 148 6.40 -17.97 -3.66
C HIS A 148 5.13 -17.64 -2.86
N VAL A 149 4.49 -16.49 -3.08
CA VAL A 149 3.24 -16.13 -2.39
C VAL A 149 2.10 -17.07 -2.77
N THR A 150 2.07 -17.55 -4.03
CA THR A 150 1.12 -18.58 -4.48
C THR A 150 1.30 -19.87 -3.70
N GLN A 151 2.54 -20.34 -3.56
CA GLN A 151 2.85 -21.56 -2.80
C GLN A 151 2.43 -21.45 -1.33
N LEU A 152 2.55 -20.27 -0.73
CA LEU A 152 2.15 -20.01 0.64
C LEU A 152 0.62 -19.79 0.81
N GLY A 153 -0.14 -19.67 -0.27
CA GLY A 153 -1.56 -19.37 -0.23
C GLY A 153 -1.89 -17.93 0.21
N LEU A 154 -0.91 -17.02 0.12
CA LEU A 154 -1.09 -15.61 0.43
C LEU A 154 -1.73 -14.87 -0.76
N SER A 155 -2.52 -13.85 -0.49
CA SER A 155 -2.85 -12.84 -1.51
C SER A 155 -1.74 -11.80 -1.61
N ALA A 156 -1.58 -11.19 -2.78
CA ALA A 156 -0.56 -10.18 -2.98
C ALA A 156 -1.01 -9.09 -3.95
N ASN A 157 -0.53 -7.88 -3.73
CA ASN A 157 -0.73 -6.76 -4.64
C ASN A 157 0.58 -6.03 -4.89
N LEU A 158 0.67 -5.41 -6.06
CA LEU A 158 1.78 -4.56 -6.45
C LEU A 158 1.41 -3.10 -6.15
N TYR A 159 2.19 -2.45 -5.30
CA TYR A 159 1.93 -1.09 -4.83
C TYR A 159 2.69 -0.08 -5.68
N ASN A 160 2.02 0.95 -6.17
CA ASN A 160 2.67 2.08 -6.83
C ASN A 160 3.25 3.06 -5.81
N HIS A 161 4.47 3.52 -6.05
CA HIS A 161 5.08 4.57 -5.24
C HIS A 161 5.87 5.52 -6.14
N ILE A 162 5.62 6.82 -6.02
CA ILE A 162 6.35 7.83 -6.78
C ILE A 162 7.85 7.58 -6.76
N TRP A 163 8.49 7.74 -7.92
CA TRP A 163 9.93 7.61 -8.16
C TRP A 163 10.52 6.20 -8.06
N PHE A 164 9.74 5.21 -7.66
CA PHE A 164 10.17 3.81 -7.65
C PHE A 164 10.06 3.19 -9.05
N MET A 165 10.61 2.01 -9.21
CA MET A 165 10.47 1.22 -10.45
C MET A 165 9.00 0.98 -10.79
N ILE A 166 8.15 0.86 -9.78
CA ILE A 166 6.70 0.76 -9.92
C ILE A 166 6.07 2.04 -9.40
N ASP A 167 5.94 3.04 -10.25
CA ASP A 167 5.46 4.38 -9.88
C ASP A 167 4.10 4.74 -10.47
N THR A 168 3.65 4.03 -11.50
CA THR A 168 2.37 4.27 -12.17
C THR A 168 1.54 3.00 -12.29
N SER A 169 0.22 3.14 -12.52
CA SER A 169 -0.64 2.00 -12.85
C SER A 169 -0.21 1.31 -14.14
N ALA A 170 0.26 2.05 -15.13
CA ALA A 170 0.80 1.48 -16.36
C ALA A 170 2.05 0.60 -16.10
N ALA A 171 2.94 1.06 -15.21
CA ALA A 171 4.10 0.26 -14.77
C ALA A 171 3.68 -1.01 -14.02
N GLN A 172 2.65 -0.92 -13.16
CA GLN A 172 2.09 -2.10 -12.47
C GLN A 172 1.54 -3.13 -13.46
N VAL A 173 0.64 -2.68 -14.33
CA VAL A 173 0.02 -3.56 -15.35
C VAL A 173 1.07 -4.20 -16.23
N ARG A 174 2.07 -3.43 -16.67
CA ARG A 174 3.21 -3.96 -17.43
C ARG A 174 3.96 -5.05 -16.66
N ALA A 175 4.35 -4.78 -15.41
CA ALA A 175 5.12 -5.72 -14.60
C ALA A 175 4.35 -7.03 -14.35
N ILE A 176 3.05 -6.93 -14.05
CA ILE A 176 2.16 -8.09 -13.82
C ILE A 176 2.02 -8.90 -15.12
N ARG A 177 1.68 -8.24 -16.22
CA ARG A 177 1.48 -8.91 -17.53
C ARG A 177 2.76 -9.59 -18.01
N ASP A 178 3.86 -8.87 -18.03
CA ASP A 178 5.12 -9.34 -18.63
C ASP A 178 5.80 -10.42 -17.76
N SER A 179 5.55 -10.43 -16.45
CA SER A 179 5.99 -11.52 -15.56
C SER A 179 5.10 -12.76 -15.63
N GLY A 180 3.87 -12.61 -16.09
CA GLY A 180 2.86 -13.67 -16.06
C GLY A 180 2.35 -13.97 -14.65
N ALA A 181 2.50 -13.02 -13.71
CA ALA A 181 2.00 -13.13 -12.34
C ALA A 181 0.48 -13.34 -12.32
N LYS A 182 0.02 -14.21 -11.43
CA LYS A 182 -1.40 -14.57 -11.30
C LYS A 182 -1.97 -14.24 -9.93
N THR A 183 -1.14 -14.30 -8.90
CA THR A 183 -1.50 -14.00 -7.51
C THR A 183 -1.31 -12.53 -7.19
N ILE A 184 -0.23 -11.92 -7.70
CA ILE A 184 0.02 -10.48 -7.53
C ILE A 184 -0.93 -9.70 -8.44
N LYS A 185 -1.78 -8.88 -7.83
CA LYS A 185 -2.77 -8.03 -8.48
C LYS A 185 -2.38 -6.55 -8.38
N PRO A 186 -2.99 -5.64 -9.16
CA PRO A 186 -2.76 -4.21 -8.98
C PRO A 186 -3.20 -3.73 -7.60
N GLY A 187 -2.45 -2.78 -7.04
CA GLY A 187 -2.80 -2.05 -5.84
C GLY A 187 -2.62 -0.55 -6.06
N ILE A 188 -3.51 0.29 -5.56
CA ILE A 188 -3.40 1.74 -5.69
C ILE A 188 -3.09 2.37 -4.34
N ALA A 189 -2.00 3.16 -4.32
CA ALA A 189 -1.77 4.18 -3.32
C ALA A 189 -2.27 5.52 -3.88
N ALA A 190 -3.43 5.96 -3.43
CA ALA A 190 -4.10 7.16 -3.95
C ALA A 190 -3.19 8.40 -3.94
N PHE A 191 -2.48 8.63 -2.83
CA PHE A 191 -1.53 9.70 -2.69
C PHE A 191 -0.43 9.68 -3.77
N HIS A 192 0.21 8.52 -3.99
CA HIS A 192 1.30 8.41 -4.94
C HIS A 192 0.82 8.53 -6.39
N ALA A 193 -0.33 7.97 -6.72
CA ALA A 193 -0.95 8.14 -8.02
C ALA A 193 -1.26 9.62 -8.32
N PHE A 194 -1.89 10.30 -7.37
CA PHE A 194 -2.22 11.72 -7.48
C PHE A 194 -0.97 12.60 -7.67
N PHE A 195 0.06 12.43 -6.84
CA PHE A 195 1.24 13.30 -6.89
C PHE A 195 2.19 12.98 -8.03
N HIS A 196 2.22 11.74 -8.52
CA HIS A 196 3.06 11.37 -9.65
C HIS A 196 2.49 11.89 -10.97
N GLN A 197 1.19 11.74 -11.19
CA GLN A 197 0.52 12.07 -12.45
C GLN A 197 -0.02 13.49 -12.51
N GLY A 198 -0.01 14.23 -11.40
CA GLY A 198 -0.51 15.60 -11.34
C GLY A 198 -2.03 15.69 -11.46
N GLU A 199 -2.76 15.25 -10.45
CA GLU A 199 -4.22 15.20 -10.41
C GLU A 199 -4.84 14.32 -11.52
N PRO A 200 -4.51 13.02 -11.55
CA PRO A 200 -5.12 12.15 -12.52
C PRO A 200 -6.61 12.05 -12.24
N ASP A 201 -7.40 12.04 -13.28
CA ASP A 201 -8.77 11.56 -13.18
C ASP A 201 -8.72 10.09 -12.71
N PHE A 202 -9.21 9.83 -11.52
CA PHE A 202 -9.19 8.49 -10.96
C PHE A 202 -10.02 7.51 -11.80
N SER A 203 -11.03 8.00 -12.53
CA SER A 203 -11.82 7.19 -13.45
C SER A 203 -11.01 6.74 -14.67
N GLU A 204 -10.13 7.60 -15.20
CA GLU A 204 -9.21 7.25 -16.28
C GLU A 204 -8.18 6.21 -15.83
N LEU A 205 -7.66 6.37 -14.60
CA LEU A 205 -6.76 5.38 -14.01
C LEU A 205 -7.45 4.03 -13.89
N MET A 206 -8.68 3.98 -13.38
CA MET A 206 -9.47 2.76 -13.21
C MET A 206 -10.02 2.20 -14.53
N ALA A 207 -9.94 2.93 -15.63
CA ALA A 207 -10.30 2.45 -16.97
C ALA A 207 -9.14 1.79 -17.72
N GLN A 208 -7.90 1.85 -17.19
CA GLN A 208 -6.76 1.20 -17.81
C GLN A 208 -6.93 -0.33 -17.79
N PRO A 209 -6.68 -1.03 -18.91
CA PRO A 209 -6.74 -2.50 -18.95
C PRO A 209 -5.83 -3.13 -17.89
N GLY A 210 -6.37 -4.07 -17.11
CA GLY A 210 -5.67 -4.71 -16.00
C GLY A 210 -5.96 -4.11 -14.63
N MET A 211 -6.58 -2.91 -14.56
CA MET A 211 -6.99 -2.30 -13.30
C MET A 211 -8.35 -2.80 -12.79
N GLU A 212 -9.08 -3.55 -13.60
CA GLU A 212 -10.29 -4.27 -13.19
C GLU A 212 -10.02 -5.32 -12.10
N ASP A 213 -8.79 -5.82 -12.03
CA ASP A 213 -8.32 -6.79 -11.02
C ASP A 213 -7.79 -6.11 -9.74
N LEU A 214 -8.06 -4.81 -9.53
CA LEU A 214 -7.61 -4.07 -8.34
C LEU A 214 -7.96 -4.82 -7.05
N SER A 215 -6.95 -5.12 -6.23
CA SER A 215 -7.10 -5.90 -5.00
C SER A 215 -6.74 -5.14 -3.72
N TYR A 216 -6.26 -3.91 -3.84
CA TYR A 216 -5.74 -3.12 -2.72
C TYR A 216 -5.92 -1.63 -2.99
N TYR A 217 -6.44 -0.89 -2.01
CA TYR A 217 -6.56 0.56 -2.11
C TYR A 217 -6.09 1.24 -0.83
N ALA A 218 -4.98 1.96 -0.91
CA ALA A 218 -4.45 2.72 0.20
C ALA A 218 -4.86 4.19 0.13
N VAL A 219 -5.41 4.69 1.21
CA VAL A 219 -5.84 6.06 1.39
C VAL A 219 -4.84 6.83 2.24
N LEU A 220 -4.28 7.84 1.63
CA LEU A 220 -3.45 8.86 2.26
C LEU A 220 -3.74 10.17 1.54
N SER A 221 -3.92 11.25 2.25
CA SER A 221 -4.09 12.58 1.65
C SER A 221 -2.84 13.44 1.80
N GLY A 222 -2.78 14.50 1.05
CA GLY A 222 -1.67 15.44 1.09
C GLY A 222 -1.90 16.65 0.22
N TRP A 223 -0.94 17.57 0.28
CA TRP A 223 -0.94 18.79 -0.51
C TRP A 223 0.25 18.83 -1.44
N ARG A 224 0.03 19.35 -2.64
CA ARG A 224 1.08 19.74 -3.56
C ARG A 224 1.41 21.20 -3.33
N GLU A 225 2.61 21.47 -2.84
CA GLU A 225 3.11 22.82 -2.64
C GLU A 225 4.26 23.11 -3.60
N PRO A 226 4.38 24.36 -4.12
CA PRO A 226 5.47 24.72 -5.06
C PRO A 226 6.88 24.50 -4.45
N ALA A 227 7.03 24.72 -3.14
CA ALA A 227 8.32 24.63 -2.45
C ALA A 227 8.62 23.23 -1.90
N THR A 228 7.58 22.48 -1.56
CA THR A 228 7.69 21.08 -1.13
C THR A 228 6.82 20.24 -2.02
N PRO A 229 7.38 19.27 -2.77
CA PRO A 229 6.64 18.58 -3.82
C PRO A 229 5.38 17.88 -3.33
N PHE A 230 5.31 17.55 -2.05
CA PHE A 230 4.11 17.05 -1.36
C PHE A 230 4.36 17.00 0.16
N ARG A 231 3.29 17.08 0.88
CA ARG A 231 3.25 16.91 2.33
C ARG A 231 2.02 16.11 2.71
N SER A 232 2.20 15.08 3.52
CA SER A 232 1.06 14.33 4.06
C SER A 232 0.16 15.21 4.90
N ARG A 233 -1.14 14.97 4.80
CA ARG A 233 -2.19 15.68 5.55
C ARG A 233 -3.16 14.67 6.14
N PRO A 234 -3.96 15.03 7.10
CA PRO A 234 -5.08 14.21 7.55
C PRO A 234 -5.95 13.79 6.35
N ILE A 235 -6.54 12.61 6.42
CA ILE A 235 -7.26 11.97 5.31
C ILE A 235 -8.42 12.82 4.74
N ASP A 236 -9.02 13.66 5.57
CA ASP A 236 -10.12 14.56 5.24
C ASP A 236 -9.66 15.98 4.87
N ASP A 237 -8.35 16.19 4.72
CA ASP A 237 -7.72 17.45 4.36
C ASP A 237 -6.65 17.18 3.27
N GLY A 238 -6.64 17.99 2.22
CA GLY A 238 -5.70 17.87 1.10
C GLY A 238 -6.36 17.76 -0.26
N ASN A 239 -5.55 17.47 -1.29
CA ASN A 239 -5.99 17.53 -2.68
C ASN A 239 -6.55 16.18 -3.20
N VAL A 240 -6.35 15.07 -2.49
CA VAL A 240 -6.87 13.76 -2.92
C VAL A 240 -8.33 13.61 -2.50
N ASP A 241 -9.26 13.58 -3.46
CA ASP A 241 -10.67 13.34 -3.18
C ASP A 241 -10.94 11.85 -2.89
N ILE A 242 -10.68 11.46 -1.65
CA ILE A 242 -10.89 10.10 -1.19
C ILE A 242 -12.36 9.67 -1.29
N ALA A 243 -13.29 10.62 -1.09
CA ALA A 243 -14.72 10.30 -1.15
C ALA A 243 -15.16 9.95 -2.58
N ALA A 244 -14.75 10.75 -3.57
CA ALA A 244 -15.03 10.45 -4.97
C ALA A 244 -14.38 9.13 -5.40
N ASN A 245 -13.12 8.90 -5.03
CA ASN A 245 -12.41 7.66 -5.36
C ASN A 245 -13.12 6.42 -4.80
N LEU A 246 -13.53 6.45 -3.53
CA LEU A 246 -14.30 5.35 -2.91
C LEU A 246 -15.66 5.17 -3.57
N GLY A 247 -16.33 6.27 -3.91
CA GLY A 247 -17.58 6.24 -4.64
C GLY A 247 -17.49 5.49 -5.96
N LEU A 248 -16.43 5.73 -6.73
CA LEU A 248 -16.16 5.02 -7.99
C LEU A 248 -15.83 3.54 -7.75
N LEU A 249 -14.98 3.25 -6.77
CA LEU A 249 -14.60 1.87 -6.44
C LEU A 249 -15.83 1.03 -6.05
N TRP A 250 -16.71 1.57 -5.22
CA TRP A 250 -17.93 0.87 -4.84
C TRP A 250 -18.90 0.69 -6.00
N GLN A 251 -18.99 1.68 -6.88
CA GLN A 251 -19.80 1.54 -8.11
C GLN A 251 -19.27 0.43 -9.04
N LYS A 252 -17.94 0.25 -9.09
CA LYS A 252 -17.28 -0.82 -9.84
C LYS A 252 -17.27 -2.18 -9.11
N GLY A 253 -17.86 -2.27 -7.92
CA GLY A 253 -17.97 -3.51 -7.15
C GLY A 253 -16.69 -3.90 -6.39
N TYR A 254 -15.82 -2.95 -6.09
CA TYR A 254 -14.61 -3.21 -5.32
C TYR A 254 -14.93 -3.69 -3.90
N THR A 255 -14.39 -4.84 -3.53
CA THR A 255 -14.56 -5.48 -2.22
C THR A 255 -13.25 -5.73 -1.47
N GLY A 256 -12.12 -5.34 -2.05
CA GLY A 256 -10.80 -5.47 -1.42
C GLY A 256 -10.65 -4.58 -0.19
N PRO A 257 -9.56 -4.71 0.58
CA PRO A 257 -9.32 -3.91 1.76
C PRO A 257 -9.08 -2.44 1.43
N ILE A 258 -9.48 -1.56 2.36
CA ILE A 258 -9.14 -0.14 2.34
C ILE A 258 -8.13 0.11 3.45
N ILE A 259 -6.95 0.58 3.06
CA ILE A 259 -5.82 0.74 3.97
C ILE A 259 -5.69 2.19 4.39
N SER A 260 -5.87 2.47 5.68
CA SER A 260 -5.67 3.79 6.25
C SER A 260 -4.18 4.06 6.48
N GLN A 261 -3.65 5.07 5.82
CA GLN A 261 -2.27 5.52 5.95
C GLN A 261 -2.19 6.93 6.51
N ALA A 262 -1.14 7.23 7.28
CA ALA A 262 -0.90 8.54 7.87
C ALA A 262 0.61 8.79 8.07
N TYR A 263 1.36 8.74 6.97
CA TYR A 263 2.80 8.95 7.03
C TYR A 263 3.12 10.39 7.43
N ASP A 264 4.08 10.55 8.37
CA ASP A 264 4.65 11.84 8.80
C ASP A 264 3.63 12.83 9.39
N LEU A 265 2.47 12.34 9.84
CA LEU A 265 1.54 13.12 10.65
C LEU A 265 1.95 13.03 12.13
N GLY A 266 2.34 14.13 12.73
CA GLY A 266 2.64 14.19 14.15
C GLY A 266 1.39 14.12 15.03
N GLY A 267 1.58 14.32 16.33
CA GLY A 267 0.49 14.39 17.31
C GLY A 267 0.11 13.02 17.89
N ASP A 268 -1.11 12.90 18.38
CA ASP A 268 -1.63 11.69 18.99
C ASP A 268 -1.99 10.65 17.92
N ALA A 269 -1.29 9.51 17.92
CA ALA A 269 -1.49 8.46 16.94
C ALA A 269 -2.88 7.81 17.01
N TYR A 270 -3.47 7.71 18.22
CA TYR A 270 -4.84 7.22 18.39
C TYR A 270 -5.85 8.15 17.70
N LEU A 271 -5.76 9.46 17.96
CA LEU A 271 -6.68 10.44 17.39
C LEU A 271 -6.53 10.52 15.85
N THR A 272 -5.30 10.40 15.33
CA THR A 272 -5.06 10.38 13.88
C THR A 272 -5.68 9.13 13.23
N ALA A 273 -5.50 7.96 13.84
CA ALA A 273 -6.08 6.72 13.36
C ALA A 273 -7.62 6.74 13.44
N LYS A 274 -8.16 7.23 14.56
CA LYS A 274 -9.60 7.35 14.76
C LYS A 274 -10.25 8.33 13.77
N ARG A 275 -9.63 9.49 13.53
CA ARG A 275 -10.09 10.46 12.53
C ARG A 275 -10.20 9.82 11.14
N SER A 276 -9.19 9.04 10.77
CA SER A 276 -9.20 8.33 9.48
C SER A 276 -10.33 7.29 9.40
N TYR A 277 -10.49 6.49 10.44
CA TYR A 277 -11.57 5.50 10.54
C TYR A 277 -12.97 6.16 10.45
N ASP A 278 -13.21 7.18 11.26
CA ASP A 278 -14.50 7.88 11.30
C ASP A 278 -14.83 8.56 9.95
N TYR A 279 -13.81 9.15 9.28
CA TYR A 279 -13.99 9.76 7.99
C TYR A 279 -14.40 8.74 6.92
N LEU A 280 -13.69 7.61 6.82
CA LEU A 280 -14.01 6.55 5.87
C LEU A 280 -15.42 6.00 6.09
N ARG A 281 -15.80 5.75 7.34
CA ARG A 281 -17.16 5.34 7.71
C ARG A 281 -18.21 6.38 7.31
N SER A 282 -17.92 7.64 7.54
CA SER A 282 -18.83 8.75 7.22
C SER A 282 -19.12 8.87 5.71
N ILE A 283 -18.15 8.58 4.84
CA ILE A 283 -18.34 8.56 3.39
C ILE A 283 -19.38 7.49 3.01
N HIS A 284 -19.19 6.27 3.51
CA HIS A 284 -20.11 5.18 3.24
C HIS A 284 -21.52 5.52 3.74
N GLU A 285 -21.66 6.00 4.97
CA GLU A 285 -22.95 6.38 5.56
C GLU A 285 -23.66 7.48 4.76
N ARG A 286 -22.91 8.47 4.27
CA ARG A 286 -23.46 9.55 3.40
C ARG A 286 -24.02 8.98 2.11
N TYR A 287 -23.30 8.12 1.43
CA TYR A 287 -23.71 7.55 0.14
C TYR A 287 -24.85 6.55 0.31
N GLN A 288 -24.90 5.82 1.42
CA GLN A 288 -26.04 4.96 1.74
C GLN A 288 -27.33 5.76 2.01
N ARG A 289 -27.23 6.89 2.74
CA ARG A 289 -28.36 7.75 3.06
C ARG A 289 -28.88 8.50 1.83
N ASN A 290 -27.99 8.95 0.97
CA ASN A 290 -28.30 9.66 -0.26
C ASN A 290 -27.28 9.32 -1.35
N PRO A 291 -27.58 8.32 -2.22
CA PRO A 291 -26.67 7.91 -3.29
C PRO A 291 -26.25 9.04 -4.23
N ALA A 292 -27.11 10.06 -4.44
CA ALA A 292 -26.78 11.21 -5.29
C ALA A 292 -25.62 12.07 -4.77
N LEU A 293 -25.15 11.87 -3.53
CA LEU A 293 -23.94 12.50 -3.01
C LEU A 293 -22.66 11.84 -3.53
N ASN A 294 -22.76 10.66 -4.12
CA ASN A 294 -21.63 10.03 -4.81
C ASN A 294 -21.52 10.65 -6.23
N PRO A 295 -20.39 11.33 -6.59
CA PRO A 295 -20.26 11.96 -7.90
C PRO A 295 -20.31 10.98 -9.09
N HIS A 296 -20.11 9.70 -8.83
CA HIS A 296 -20.17 8.64 -9.85
C HIS A 296 -21.51 7.87 -9.87
N TYR A 297 -22.47 8.28 -9.05
CA TYR A 297 -23.78 7.63 -9.03
C TYR A 297 -24.52 7.78 -10.36
N THR A 298 -24.92 6.65 -10.94
CA THR A 298 -25.81 6.58 -12.10
C THR A 298 -27.13 6.02 -11.62
N ALA A 299 -28.21 6.79 -11.77
CA ALA A 299 -29.57 6.42 -11.38
C ALA A 299 -30.10 5.21 -12.17
#